data_5c702bffe81c8820af02a2d28b5a6817
#
_entry.id   5c702bffe81c8820af02a2d28b5a6817
#
_cell.length_a   1.000
_cell.length_b   1.000
_cell.length_c   1.000
_cell.angle_alpha   90.00
_cell.angle_beta   90.00
_cell.angle_gamma   90.00
#
_symmetry.space_group_name_H-M   'P 1'
#
loop_
_entity.id
_entity.type
_entity.pdbx_description
1 polymer ?
#
loop_
_entity_poly.entity_id
_entity_poly.type
_entity_poly.pdbx_seq_one_letter_code
_entity_poly.pdbx_strand_id
1 'polypeptide(L)'
;MIRKEIVLPAARDEVWAALTDPRQLEEWFANDVELDLRPGGEARFSWGNGESRTAIVTEVEPEERLAFEWDEEGEVEFTLDDDVEGTRLTVVETSPAWTTALALQASALALA
;
A
#
# COMPACT_ATOMS: atom_id res chain seq x y z
N MET A 1 -16.79 -2.37 -4.21
CA MET A 1 -15.36 -2.33 -4.56
C MET A 1 -14.95 -0.89 -4.81
N ILE A 2 -13.87 -0.46 -4.21
CA ILE A 2 -13.37 0.90 -4.32
C ILE A 2 -12.12 0.90 -5.18
N ARG A 3 -12.07 1.82 -6.14
CA ARG A 3 -10.92 1.98 -7.03
C ARG A 3 -10.46 3.43 -7.02
N LYS A 4 -9.14 3.62 -6.90
CA LYS A 4 -8.53 4.93 -6.98
C LYS A 4 -7.27 4.86 -7.82
N GLU A 5 -7.08 5.87 -8.68
CA GLU A 5 -5.86 6.06 -9.43
C GLU A 5 -5.23 7.38 -9.02
N ILE A 6 -3.92 7.36 -8.83
CA ILE A 6 -3.16 8.55 -8.47
C ILE A 6 -1.84 8.53 -9.23
N VAL A 7 -1.43 9.67 -9.78
CA VAL A 7 -0.13 9.80 -10.44
C VAL A 7 0.82 10.51 -9.47
N LEU A 8 1.94 9.85 -9.19
CA LEU A 8 2.95 10.33 -8.26
C LEU A 8 4.20 10.75 -9.04
N PRO A 9 4.81 11.91 -8.72
CA PRO A 9 6.03 12.36 -9.38
C PRO A 9 7.27 11.66 -8.83
N ALA A 10 7.26 10.33 -8.89
CA ALA A 10 8.31 9.47 -8.37
C ALA A 10 8.44 8.24 -9.26
N ALA A 11 9.64 7.67 -9.32
CA ALA A 11 9.89 6.46 -10.09
C ALA A 11 9.21 5.25 -9.43
N ARG A 12 8.98 4.19 -10.21
CA ARG A 12 8.30 2.99 -9.71
C ARG A 12 8.99 2.36 -8.50
N ASP A 13 10.32 2.35 -8.47
CA ASP A 13 11.06 1.81 -7.34
C ASP A 13 10.82 2.60 -6.06
N GLU A 14 10.69 3.92 -6.17
CA GLU A 14 10.40 4.77 -5.02
C GLU A 14 8.97 4.57 -4.52
N VAL A 15 8.02 4.44 -5.42
CA VAL A 15 6.62 4.17 -5.06
C VAL A 15 6.50 2.77 -4.44
N TRP A 16 7.20 1.80 -5.03
CA TRP A 16 7.24 0.44 -4.50
C TRP A 16 7.78 0.42 -3.07
N ALA A 17 8.87 1.13 -2.82
CA ALA A 17 9.44 1.23 -1.48
C ALA A 17 8.46 1.84 -0.47
N ALA A 18 7.71 2.87 -0.88
CA ALA A 18 6.71 3.50 -0.02
C ALA A 18 5.58 2.53 0.37
N LEU A 19 5.30 1.54 -0.47
CA LEU A 19 4.25 0.54 -0.24
C LEU A 19 4.76 -0.71 0.49
N THR A 20 6.06 -0.98 0.46
CA THR A 20 6.60 -2.25 0.92
C THR A 20 7.66 -2.14 2.02
N ASP A 21 8.28 -1.00 2.19
CA ASP A 21 9.24 -0.77 3.27
C ASP A 21 8.45 -0.46 4.55
N PRO A 22 8.56 -1.30 5.60
CA PRO A 22 7.83 -1.05 6.84
C PRO A 22 8.08 0.33 7.43
N ARG A 23 9.31 0.85 7.35
CA ARG A 23 9.63 2.18 7.88
C ARG A 23 8.91 3.29 7.12
N GLN A 24 8.78 3.15 5.81
CA GLN A 24 8.05 4.13 5.00
C GLN A 24 6.55 4.03 5.23
N LEU A 25 6.02 2.82 5.35
CA LEU A 25 4.61 2.63 5.70
C LEU A 25 4.27 3.21 7.07
N GLU A 26 5.21 3.17 8.01
CA GLU A 26 5.03 3.79 9.32
C GLU A 26 4.97 5.32 9.25
N GLU A 27 5.44 5.92 8.18
CA GLU A 27 5.37 7.37 8.00
C GLU A 27 4.01 7.84 7.51
N TRP A 28 3.27 7.00 6.77
CA TRP A 28 2.05 7.48 6.14
C TRP A 28 0.81 6.61 6.35
N PHE A 29 0.95 5.35 6.74
CA PHE A 29 -0.20 4.45 6.82
C PHE A 29 -0.53 4.01 8.24
N ALA A 30 0.43 3.51 8.99
CA ALA A 30 0.21 2.96 10.32
C ALA A 30 1.35 3.34 11.26
N ASN A 31 1.16 3.17 12.57
CA ASN A 31 2.22 3.47 13.55
C ASN A 31 3.29 2.40 13.60
N ASP A 32 2.90 1.13 13.50
CA ASP A 32 3.82 0.00 13.48
C ASP A 32 3.44 -0.92 12.33
N VAL A 33 4.44 -1.37 11.58
CA VAL A 33 4.24 -2.24 10.43
C VAL A 33 5.21 -3.41 10.49
N GLU A 34 4.68 -4.62 10.34
CA GLU A 34 5.46 -5.82 10.11
C GLU A 34 5.01 -6.40 8.78
N LEU A 35 5.94 -6.72 7.91
CA LEU A 35 5.61 -7.17 6.57
C LEU A 35 6.59 -8.23 6.09
N ASP A 36 6.07 -9.44 5.86
CA ASP A 36 6.81 -10.52 5.23
C ASP A 36 6.42 -10.51 3.74
N LEU A 37 7.24 -9.86 2.93
CA LEU A 37 6.92 -9.54 1.54
C LEU A 37 7.14 -10.73 0.61
N ARG A 38 6.23 -11.71 0.69
CA ARG A 38 6.20 -12.89 -0.17
C ARG A 38 4.79 -13.45 -0.21
N PRO A 39 4.40 -14.16 -1.26
CA PRO A 39 3.09 -14.82 -1.27
C PRO A 39 2.96 -15.77 -0.08
N GLY A 40 1.86 -15.63 0.66
CA GLY A 40 1.64 -16.38 1.89
C GLY A 40 2.25 -15.73 3.13
N GLY A 41 3.03 -14.67 2.99
CA GLY A 41 3.60 -13.94 4.12
C GLY A 41 2.55 -13.14 4.87
N GLU A 42 2.81 -12.85 6.14
CA GLU A 42 1.89 -12.10 6.98
C GLU A 42 2.27 -10.62 7.01
N ALA A 43 1.26 -9.76 6.92
CA ALA A 43 1.41 -8.33 7.13
C ALA A 43 0.60 -7.93 8.36
N ARG A 44 1.19 -7.09 9.22
CA ARG A 44 0.52 -6.61 10.42
C ARG A 44 0.67 -5.11 10.52
N PHE A 45 -0.44 -4.42 10.72
CA PHE A 45 -0.49 -2.97 10.86
C PHE A 45 -1.15 -2.60 12.17
N SER A 46 -0.53 -1.69 12.93
CA SER A 46 -1.07 -1.22 14.21
C SER A 46 -1.11 0.30 14.22
N TRP A 47 -2.17 0.86 14.78
CA TRP A 47 -2.35 2.30 14.90
C TRP A 47 -2.33 2.73 16.37
N GLY A 48 -1.99 3.99 16.62
CA GLY A 48 -1.83 4.51 17.96
C GLY A 48 -3.08 4.54 18.83
N ASN A 49 -4.25 4.27 18.25
CA ASN A 49 -5.53 4.20 18.95
C ASN A 49 -5.86 2.80 19.47
N GLY A 50 -4.93 1.87 19.42
CA GLY A 50 -5.13 0.49 19.86
C GLY A 50 -5.67 -0.43 18.78
N GLU A 51 -5.98 0.07 17.60
CA GLU A 51 -6.43 -0.76 16.48
C GLU A 51 -5.26 -1.45 15.80
N SER A 52 -5.49 -2.68 15.37
CA SER A 52 -4.54 -3.43 14.55
C SER A 52 -5.29 -4.31 13.56
N ARG A 53 -4.64 -4.58 12.42
CA ARG A 53 -5.18 -5.49 11.41
C ARG A 53 -4.05 -6.34 10.87
N THR A 54 -4.38 -7.57 10.50
CA THR A 54 -3.46 -8.47 9.83
C THR A 54 -3.97 -8.81 8.44
N ALA A 55 -3.04 -9.13 7.56
CA ALA A 55 -3.34 -9.51 6.20
C ALA A 55 -2.36 -10.59 5.76
N ILE A 56 -2.73 -11.32 4.73
CA ILE A 56 -1.83 -12.28 4.07
C ILE A 56 -1.49 -11.70 2.71
N VAL A 57 -0.21 -11.66 2.40
CA VAL A 57 0.27 -11.24 1.08
C VAL A 57 -0.11 -12.34 0.09
N THR A 58 -0.85 -11.98 -0.95
CA THR A 58 -1.31 -12.94 -1.95
C THR A 58 -0.53 -12.85 -3.26
N GLU A 59 0.01 -11.67 -3.58
CA GLU A 59 0.74 -11.47 -4.81
C GLU A 59 1.83 -10.42 -4.63
N VAL A 60 3.03 -10.72 -5.12
CA VAL A 60 4.17 -9.80 -5.13
C VAL A 60 4.87 -9.90 -6.48
N GLU A 61 4.78 -8.83 -7.26
CA GLU A 61 5.56 -8.64 -8.47
C GLU A 61 6.29 -7.31 -8.31
N PRO A 62 7.58 -7.33 -7.96
CA PRO A 62 8.31 -6.10 -7.62
C PRO A 62 8.13 -4.98 -8.61
N GLU A 63 7.78 -3.80 -8.11
CA GLU A 63 7.54 -2.57 -8.86
C GLU A 63 6.34 -2.63 -9.82
N GLU A 64 5.57 -3.70 -9.79
CA GLU A 64 4.41 -3.85 -10.67
C GLU A 64 3.13 -4.11 -9.92
N ARG A 65 3.15 -5.05 -8.96
CA ARG A 65 1.90 -5.50 -8.35
C ARG A 65 2.07 -6.03 -6.93
N LEU A 66 1.13 -5.66 -6.07
CA LEU A 66 1.11 -6.10 -4.68
C LEU A 66 -0.34 -6.33 -4.29
N ALA A 67 -0.64 -7.47 -3.68
CA ALA A 67 -1.99 -7.74 -3.20
C ALA A 67 -1.99 -8.36 -1.82
N PHE A 68 -2.97 -7.98 -1.01
CA PHE A 68 -3.20 -8.51 0.33
C PHE A 68 -4.63 -8.98 0.46
N GLU A 69 -4.84 -9.99 1.31
CA GLU A 69 -6.16 -10.41 1.75
C GLU A 69 -6.22 -10.18 3.27
N TRP A 70 -7.19 -9.37 3.71
CA TRP A 70 -7.36 -9.07 5.13
C TRP A 70 -7.93 -10.28 5.87
N ASP A 71 -7.55 -10.45 7.14
CA ASP A 71 -8.02 -11.55 7.97
C ASP A 71 -9.53 -11.48 8.30
N GLU A 72 -10.11 -10.28 8.24
CA GLU A 72 -11.53 -10.06 8.54
C GLU A 72 -12.45 -10.14 7.33
N GLU A 73 -11.99 -10.21 6.18
CA GLU A 73 -12.68 -10.12 4.90
C GLU A 73 -12.25 -8.86 4.15
N GLY A 74 -11.96 -9.06 2.92
CA GLY A 74 -11.61 -7.98 2.01
C GLY A 74 -10.25 -8.19 1.41
N GLU A 75 -10.04 -7.50 0.31
CA GLU A 75 -8.82 -7.58 -0.48
C GLU A 75 -8.38 -6.19 -0.85
N VAL A 76 -7.08 -6.03 -1.06
CA VAL A 76 -6.52 -4.82 -1.66
C VAL A 76 -5.48 -5.22 -2.69
N GLU A 77 -5.49 -4.53 -3.82
CA GLU A 77 -4.53 -4.75 -4.89
C GLU A 77 -3.96 -3.42 -5.33
N PHE A 78 -2.63 -3.36 -5.43
CA PHE A 78 -1.90 -2.20 -5.95
C PHE A 78 -1.29 -2.58 -7.28
N THR A 79 -1.43 -1.71 -8.27
CA THR A 79 -0.78 -1.84 -9.57
C THR A 79 0.00 -0.57 -9.86
N LEU A 80 1.24 -0.72 -10.30
CA LEU A 80 2.12 0.39 -10.64
C LEU A 80 2.40 0.36 -12.14
N ASP A 81 2.13 1.48 -12.80
CA ASP A 81 2.39 1.65 -14.23
C ASP A 81 3.21 2.92 -14.47
N ASP A 82 4.03 2.92 -15.50
CA ASP A 82 4.77 4.12 -15.87
C ASP A 82 3.81 5.18 -16.38
N ASP A 83 4.10 6.43 -16.02
CA ASP A 83 3.38 7.59 -16.50
C ASP A 83 4.38 8.66 -16.89
N VAL A 84 4.00 9.55 -17.80
CA VAL A 84 4.90 10.64 -18.24
C VAL A 84 5.34 11.54 -17.08
N GLU A 85 4.56 11.59 -16.01
CA GLU A 85 4.86 12.42 -14.84
C GLU A 85 5.44 11.63 -13.68
N GLY A 86 5.67 10.32 -13.86
CA GLY A 86 6.22 9.45 -12.81
C GLY A 86 5.61 8.07 -12.82
N THR A 87 4.81 7.75 -11.81
CA THR A 87 4.16 6.45 -11.67
C THR A 87 2.67 6.61 -11.44
N ARG A 88 1.87 5.83 -12.17
CA ARG A 88 0.44 5.71 -11.90
C ARG A 88 0.25 4.55 -10.93
N LEU A 89 -0.28 4.86 -9.77
CA LEU A 89 -0.64 3.87 -8.76
C LEU A 89 -2.14 3.67 -8.78
N THR A 90 -2.57 2.43 -8.99
CA THR A 90 -3.98 2.06 -8.95
C THR A 90 -4.20 1.19 -7.71
N VAL A 91 -5.18 1.55 -6.90
CA VAL A 91 -5.57 0.81 -5.71
C VAL A 91 -7.00 0.34 -5.88
N VAL A 92 -7.22 -0.95 -5.72
CA VAL A 92 -8.57 -1.54 -5.72
C VAL A 92 -8.75 -2.28 -4.41
N GLU A 93 -9.74 -1.92 -3.63
CA GLU A 93 -9.99 -2.57 -2.34
C GLU A 93 -11.47 -2.74 -2.06
N THR A 94 -11.77 -3.72 -1.21
CA THR A 94 -13.14 -4.03 -0.81
C THR A 94 -13.67 -2.97 0.15
N SER A 95 -12.83 -2.44 1.03
CA SER A 95 -13.20 -1.39 1.98
C SER A 95 -12.08 -0.36 2.08
N PRO A 96 -12.39 0.92 2.40
CA PRO A 96 -11.47 2.04 2.18
C PRO A 96 -10.44 2.27 3.29
N ALA A 97 -9.47 1.36 3.42
CA ALA A 97 -8.35 1.59 4.32
C ALA A 97 -7.23 2.34 3.61
N TRP A 98 -6.75 1.80 2.50
CA TRP A 98 -5.62 2.36 1.75
C TRP A 98 -6.03 3.57 0.92
N THR A 99 -7.19 3.54 0.27
CA THR A 99 -7.64 4.67 -0.54
C THR A 99 -7.85 5.91 0.30
N THR A 100 -8.36 5.75 1.53
CA THR A 100 -8.53 6.87 2.46
C THR A 100 -7.16 7.40 2.90
N ALA A 101 -6.22 6.53 3.24
CA ALA A 101 -4.88 6.93 3.64
C ALA A 101 -4.16 7.66 2.50
N LEU A 102 -4.27 7.15 1.27
CA LEU A 102 -3.66 7.79 0.10
C LEU A 102 -4.25 9.17 -0.18
N ALA A 103 -5.56 9.33 0.00
CA ALA A 103 -6.20 10.62 -0.20
C ALA A 103 -5.68 11.67 0.78
N LEU A 104 -5.37 11.28 2.01
CA LEU A 104 -4.87 12.17 3.04
C LEU A 104 -3.36 12.37 2.99
N GLN A 105 -2.60 11.40 2.48
CA GLN A 105 -1.15 11.37 2.56
C GLN A 105 -0.45 11.34 1.18
N ALA A 106 -1.16 11.69 0.12
CA ALA A 106 -0.59 11.66 -1.24
C ALA A 106 0.69 12.50 -1.36
N SER A 107 0.76 13.64 -0.66
CA SER A 107 1.95 14.49 -0.70
C SER A 107 3.14 13.84 -0.01
N ALA A 108 2.92 13.04 1.03
CA ALA A 108 3.99 12.30 1.70
C ALA A 108 4.59 11.24 0.76
N LEU A 109 3.74 10.52 0.01
CA LEU A 109 4.20 9.57 -0.99
C LEU A 109 4.98 10.27 -2.12
N ALA A 110 4.53 11.43 -2.54
CA ALA A 110 5.19 12.20 -3.59
C ALA A 110 6.58 12.71 -3.15
N LEU A 111 6.80 12.87 -1.86
CA LEU A 111 8.05 13.37 -1.30
C LEU A 111 9.00 12.26 -0.87
N ALA A 112 8.55 11.03 -0.90
CA ALA A 112 9.32 9.87 -0.44
C ALA A 112 10.58 9.62 -1.29
#